data_f2a8de5fded29e81287a6be36ba6e450
#
_entry.id   f2a8de5fded29e81287a6be36ba6e450
#
_cell.length_a   1.000
_cell.length_b   1.000
_cell.length_c   1.000
_cell.angle_alpha   90.00
_cell.angle_beta   90.00
_cell.angle_gamma   90.00
#
_symmetry.space_group_name_H-M   'P 1'
#
loop_
_entity.id
_entity.type
_entity.pdbx_description
1 polymer ?
#
loop_
_entity_poly.entity_id
_entity_poly.type
_entity_poly.pdbx_seq_one_letter_code
_entity_poly.pdbx_strand_id
1 'polypeptide(L)'
;PNCDRTYPLHDLLKQYGIIDKKEGLPTTELYVASHNDLNPWNVIVTEAGWATIDWEFVGNNDPLFDLVTLHQGLKLPMEELFDLCEQLEKGCGQARVTKNLLDYWRRECGWAKYQISQGNKRQEILDQVSEAQQMLDSL
;
A
#
# COMPACT_ATOMS: atom_id res chain seq x y z
N PRO A 1 11.40 -21.64 -7.72
CA PRO A 1 11.22 -21.35 -6.34
C PRO A 1 10.20 -20.30 -6.19
N ASN A 2 9.45 -20.54 -5.24
CA ASN A 2 8.41 -19.70 -4.86
C ASN A 2 8.97 -18.33 -4.50
N CYS A 3 8.80 -17.37 -5.37
CA CYS A 3 9.09 -16.00 -5.04
C CYS A 3 7.97 -15.46 -4.15
N ASP A 4 7.78 -16.08 -3.02
CA ASP A 4 7.00 -15.43 -2.00
C ASP A 4 7.86 -14.35 -1.39
N ARG A 5 7.84 -13.21 -2.03
CA ARG A 5 8.60 -12.02 -1.62
C ARG A 5 8.20 -11.53 -0.24
N THR A 6 7.06 -11.98 0.26
CA THR A 6 6.59 -11.63 1.59
C THR A 6 6.97 -12.67 2.63
N TYR A 7 7.50 -13.79 2.21
CA TYR A 7 7.79 -14.91 3.08
C TYR A 7 8.71 -14.57 4.25
N PRO A 8 9.87 -13.93 4.04
CA PRO A 8 10.73 -13.55 5.16
C PRO A 8 10.04 -12.56 6.10
N LEU A 9 9.29 -11.64 5.56
CA LEU A 9 8.53 -10.66 6.32
C LEU A 9 7.43 -11.35 7.13
N HIS A 10 6.71 -12.25 6.52
CA HIS A 10 5.63 -12.98 7.16
C HIS A 10 6.14 -13.77 8.37
N ASP A 11 7.26 -14.46 8.22
CA ASP A 11 7.88 -15.20 9.31
C ASP A 11 8.36 -14.28 10.43
N LEU A 12 8.95 -13.16 10.09
CA LEU A 12 9.40 -12.17 11.05
C LEU A 12 8.23 -11.61 11.86
N LEU A 13 7.13 -11.28 11.19
CA LEU A 13 5.95 -10.74 11.84
C LEU A 13 5.29 -11.75 12.77
N LYS A 14 5.28 -13.02 12.39
CA LYS A 14 4.84 -14.11 13.27
C LYS A 14 5.72 -14.25 14.50
N GLN A 15 7.02 -14.18 14.30
CA GLN A 15 8.00 -14.29 15.38
C GLN A 15 7.80 -13.21 16.43
N TYR A 16 7.46 -12.01 16.02
CA TYR A 16 7.21 -10.89 16.92
C TYR A 16 5.74 -10.76 17.34
N GLY A 17 4.88 -11.69 16.94
CA GLY A 17 3.48 -11.66 17.33
C GLY A 17 2.68 -10.51 16.73
N ILE A 18 3.19 -9.88 15.68
CA ILE A 18 2.56 -8.74 15.03
C ILE A 18 1.42 -9.18 14.14
N ILE A 19 1.55 -10.32 13.48
CA ILE A 19 0.44 -10.94 12.77
C ILE A 19 0.01 -12.18 13.51
N ASP A 20 -1.28 -12.25 13.66
CA ASP A 20 -1.81 -13.38 14.35
C ASP A 20 -1.92 -14.58 13.41
N LYS A 21 -1.69 -15.57 13.90
CA LYS A 21 -1.83 -16.99 13.83
C LYS A 21 -3.09 -17.48 13.17
N LYS A 22 -3.77 -17.02 12.34
CA LYS A 22 -5.00 -17.49 11.68
C LYS A 22 -6.32 -16.89 12.17
N GLU A 23 -6.37 -16.30 13.34
CA GLU A 23 -7.59 -15.66 13.82
C GLU A 23 -7.69 -14.26 13.24
N GLY A 24 -8.80 -13.93 12.63
CA GLY A 24 -9.04 -12.63 12.03
C GLY A 24 -8.44 -12.43 10.65
N LEU A 25 -7.76 -13.44 10.09
CA LEU A 25 -7.34 -13.41 8.71
C LEU A 25 -8.56 -13.62 7.83
N PRO A 26 -8.75 -12.77 6.80
CA PRO A 26 -9.72 -13.12 5.78
C PRO A 26 -9.36 -14.50 5.23
N THR A 27 -10.35 -15.32 5.04
CA THR A 27 -10.18 -16.69 4.53
C THR A 27 -9.72 -16.76 3.08
N THR A 28 -9.11 -15.69 2.56
CA THR A 28 -8.64 -15.67 1.19
C THR A 28 -7.14 -15.86 1.19
N GLU A 29 -6.67 -16.82 0.41
CA GLU A 29 -5.26 -17.02 0.13
C GLU A 29 -4.60 -15.82 -0.56
N LEU A 30 -5.40 -14.83 -0.92
CA LEU A 30 -4.95 -13.61 -1.60
C LEU A 30 -4.27 -12.61 -0.67
N TYR A 31 -4.53 -12.67 0.63
CA TYR A 31 -4.01 -11.70 1.58
C TYR A 31 -2.68 -12.15 2.15
N VAL A 32 -1.76 -11.20 2.21
CA VAL A 32 -0.41 -11.42 2.72
C VAL A 32 -0.08 -10.36 3.77
N ALA A 33 0.94 -10.62 4.55
CA ALA A 33 1.50 -9.62 5.44
C ALA A 33 2.04 -8.47 4.60
N SER A 34 1.50 -7.29 4.83
CA SER A 34 1.78 -6.10 4.05
C SER A 34 2.20 -4.95 4.96
N HIS A 35 3.01 -4.07 4.43
CA HIS A 35 3.45 -2.87 5.15
C HIS A 35 2.28 -1.92 5.38
N ASN A 36 1.41 -1.78 4.39
CA ASN A 36 0.21 -0.93 4.38
C ASN A 36 0.46 0.58 4.38
N ASP A 37 1.70 1.00 4.37
CA ASP A 37 2.09 2.41 4.25
C ASP A 37 3.41 2.55 3.48
N LEU A 38 3.55 1.75 2.43
CA LEU A 38 4.78 1.66 1.64
C LEU A 38 4.88 2.82 0.65
N ASN A 39 4.95 4.03 1.19
CA ASN A 39 5.26 5.21 0.38
C ASN A 39 6.79 5.38 0.25
N PRO A 40 7.26 6.21 -0.68
CA PRO A 40 8.70 6.36 -0.93
C PRO A 40 9.53 6.80 0.28
N TRP A 41 8.94 7.53 1.22
CA TRP A 41 9.63 8.00 2.44
C TRP A 41 9.97 6.85 3.39
N ASN A 42 9.25 5.75 3.28
CA ASN A 42 9.44 4.56 4.11
C ASN A 42 10.37 3.53 3.48
N VAL A 43 11.00 3.88 2.36
CA VAL A 43 11.99 3.04 1.68
C VAL A 43 13.35 3.72 1.73
N ILE A 44 14.33 3.05 2.34
CA ILE A 44 15.70 3.52 2.40
C ILE A 44 16.54 2.69 1.45
N VAL A 45 17.23 3.34 0.55
CA VAL A 45 18.16 2.70 -0.40
C VAL A 45 19.57 2.78 0.16
N THR A 46 20.21 1.63 0.31
CA THR A 46 21.58 1.51 0.81
C THR A 46 22.42 0.71 -0.18
N GLU A 47 23.73 0.69 0.02
CA GLU A 47 24.63 -0.16 -0.77
C GLU A 47 24.30 -1.65 -0.62
N ALA A 48 23.78 -2.06 0.53
CA ALA A 48 23.38 -3.43 0.79
C ALA A 48 22.00 -3.79 0.22
N GLY A 49 21.26 -2.83 -0.32
CA GLY A 49 19.91 -3.01 -0.85
C GLY A 49 18.90 -2.05 -0.24
N TRP A 50 17.65 -2.39 -0.39
CA TRP A 50 16.54 -1.57 0.12
C TRP A 50 16.11 -2.06 1.49
N ALA A 51 15.78 -1.11 2.36
CA ALA A 51 15.19 -1.36 3.66
C ALA A 51 13.90 -0.57 3.79
N THR A 52 12.92 -1.16 4.45
CA THR A 52 11.65 -0.50 4.73
C THR A 52 11.55 -0.18 6.21
N ILE A 53 10.99 0.99 6.52
CA ILE A 53 10.81 1.47 7.89
C ILE A 53 9.36 1.83 8.13
N ASP A 54 9.02 2.13 9.38
CA ASP A 54 7.71 2.62 9.80
C ASP A 54 6.59 1.61 9.54
N TRP A 55 6.63 0.52 10.29
CA TRP A 55 5.73 -0.62 10.17
C TRP A 55 4.47 -0.54 11.04
N GLU A 56 4.08 0.64 11.47
CA GLU A 56 2.96 0.81 12.41
C GLU A 56 1.61 0.30 11.88
N PHE A 57 1.42 0.27 10.55
CA PHE A 57 0.19 -0.19 9.92
C PHE A 57 0.27 -1.62 9.39
N VAL A 58 1.32 -2.35 9.74
CA VAL A 58 1.52 -3.71 9.23
C VAL A 58 0.31 -4.60 9.53
N GLY A 59 -0.09 -5.39 8.55
CA GLY A 59 -1.23 -6.28 8.66
C GLY A 59 -1.49 -7.02 7.37
N ASN A 60 -2.52 -7.84 7.36
CA ASN A 60 -2.88 -8.59 6.16
C ASN A 60 -3.61 -7.71 5.17
N ASN A 61 -3.20 -7.79 3.92
CA ASN A 61 -3.83 -7.05 2.84
C ASN A 61 -3.57 -7.74 1.50
N ASP A 62 -4.25 -7.28 0.47
CA ASP A 62 -3.98 -7.67 -0.90
C ASP A 62 -2.52 -7.32 -1.24
N PRO A 63 -1.74 -8.26 -1.78
CA PRO A 63 -0.35 -8.00 -2.15
C PRO A 63 -0.18 -6.83 -3.13
N LEU A 64 -1.20 -6.48 -3.89
CA LEU A 64 -1.16 -5.32 -4.77
C LEU A 64 -1.16 -3.98 -4.04
N PHE A 65 -1.62 -3.94 -2.79
CA PHE A 65 -1.80 -2.67 -2.09
C PHE A 65 -0.47 -1.94 -1.87
N ASP A 66 0.56 -2.64 -1.42
CA ASP A 66 1.89 -2.03 -1.23
C ASP A 66 2.50 -1.56 -2.56
N LEU A 67 2.32 -2.34 -3.62
CA LEU A 67 2.76 -1.93 -4.95
C LEU A 67 2.05 -0.67 -5.42
N VAL A 68 0.73 -0.63 -5.27
CA VAL A 68 -0.08 0.55 -5.63
C VAL A 68 0.36 1.77 -4.82
N THR A 69 0.54 1.61 -3.53
CA THR A 69 1.00 2.70 -2.66
C THR A 69 2.34 3.26 -3.13
N LEU A 70 3.31 2.41 -3.40
CA LEU A 70 4.62 2.84 -3.86
C LEU A 70 4.55 3.49 -5.24
N HIS A 71 3.80 2.90 -6.17
CA HIS A 71 3.62 3.44 -7.52
C HIS A 71 3.01 4.83 -7.49
N GLN A 72 1.93 5.02 -6.73
CA GLN A 72 1.26 6.31 -6.62
C GLN A 72 2.13 7.34 -5.91
N GLY A 73 2.82 6.94 -4.85
CA GLY A 73 3.74 7.83 -4.12
C GLY A 73 4.92 8.30 -4.97
N LEU A 74 5.42 7.47 -5.87
CA LEU A 74 6.47 7.81 -6.83
C LEU A 74 5.92 8.58 -8.03
N LYS A 75 4.61 8.70 -8.16
CA LYS A 75 3.94 9.38 -9.28
C LYS A 75 4.35 8.81 -10.64
N LEU A 76 4.45 7.50 -10.72
CA LEU A 76 4.77 6.80 -11.96
C LEU A 76 3.59 6.86 -12.94
N PRO A 77 3.85 6.69 -14.25
CA PRO A 77 2.79 6.72 -15.25
C PRO A 77 1.72 5.64 -15.00
N MET A 78 0.46 6.04 -15.03
CA MET A 78 -0.67 5.13 -14.74
C MET A 78 -0.76 3.96 -15.71
N GLU A 79 -0.34 4.16 -16.96
CA GLU A 79 -0.34 3.09 -17.97
C GLU A 79 0.57 1.91 -17.61
N GLU A 80 1.54 2.12 -16.74
CA GLU A 80 2.44 1.07 -16.29
C GLU A 80 1.89 0.26 -15.11
N LEU A 81 0.92 0.79 -14.39
CA LEU A 81 0.45 0.20 -13.14
C LEU A 81 -0.16 -1.19 -13.34
N PHE A 82 -1.01 -1.35 -14.35
CA PHE A 82 -1.65 -2.63 -14.61
C PHE A 82 -0.60 -3.71 -14.91
N ASP A 83 0.38 -3.39 -15.74
CA ASP A 83 1.43 -4.33 -16.10
C ASP A 83 2.28 -4.71 -14.88
N LEU A 84 2.60 -3.76 -14.01
CA LEU A 84 3.33 -4.02 -12.78
C LEU A 84 2.52 -4.93 -11.84
N CYS A 85 1.24 -4.66 -11.70
CA CYS A 85 0.35 -5.50 -10.90
C CYS A 85 0.24 -6.92 -11.47
N GLU A 86 0.14 -7.04 -12.79
CA GLU A 86 0.07 -8.33 -13.48
C GLU A 86 1.36 -9.14 -13.33
N GLN A 87 2.52 -8.47 -13.34
CA GLN A 87 3.81 -9.13 -13.07
C GLN A 87 3.90 -9.66 -11.64
N LEU A 88 3.29 -8.94 -10.70
CA LEU A 88 3.31 -9.29 -9.30
C LEU A 88 2.31 -10.40 -8.96
N GLU A 89 1.11 -10.26 -9.45
CA GLU A 89 -0.02 -11.16 -9.24
C GLU A 89 -0.64 -11.49 -10.59
N LYS A 90 -0.11 -12.52 -11.22
CA LYS A 90 -0.53 -12.94 -12.55
C LYS A 90 -2.02 -13.26 -12.57
N GLY A 91 -2.73 -12.65 -13.52
CA GLY A 91 -4.17 -12.82 -13.65
C GLY A 91 -4.99 -12.00 -12.67
N CYS A 92 -4.40 -10.96 -12.05
CA CYS A 92 -5.11 -10.16 -11.06
C CYS A 92 -6.34 -9.43 -11.61
N GLY A 93 -6.28 -8.98 -12.85
CA GLY A 93 -7.38 -8.28 -13.50
C GLY A 93 -7.49 -6.80 -13.12
N GLN A 94 -8.09 -6.03 -14.02
CA GLN A 94 -8.23 -4.58 -13.88
C GLN A 94 -9.07 -4.18 -12.66
N ALA A 95 -10.13 -4.95 -12.38
CA ALA A 95 -11.02 -4.63 -11.25
C ALA A 95 -10.30 -4.68 -9.91
N ARG A 96 -9.38 -5.63 -9.73
CA ARG A 96 -8.59 -5.75 -8.51
C ARG A 96 -7.58 -4.62 -8.37
N VAL A 97 -6.97 -4.19 -9.46
CA VAL A 97 -6.08 -3.02 -9.48
C VAL A 97 -6.85 -1.76 -9.10
N THR A 98 -8.01 -1.55 -9.71
CA THR A 98 -8.87 -0.40 -9.42
C THR A 98 -9.31 -0.39 -7.96
N LYS A 99 -9.66 -1.55 -7.40
CA LYS A 99 -10.03 -1.64 -5.98
C LYS A 99 -8.89 -1.15 -5.08
N ASN A 100 -7.68 -1.59 -5.34
CA ASN A 100 -6.52 -1.16 -4.55
C ASN A 100 -6.21 0.33 -4.71
N LEU A 101 -6.40 0.88 -5.91
CA LEU A 101 -6.30 2.33 -6.13
C LEU A 101 -7.35 3.10 -5.32
N LEU A 102 -8.59 2.64 -5.34
CA LEU A 102 -9.67 3.26 -4.56
C LEU A 102 -9.35 3.23 -3.06
N ASP A 103 -8.90 2.11 -2.56
CA ASP A 103 -8.55 1.96 -1.14
C ASP A 103 -7.39 2.90 -0.77
N TYR A 104 -6.38 3.00 -1.61
CA TYR A 104 -5.25 3.92 -1.40
C TYR A 104 -5.72 5.38 -1.36
N TRP A 105 -6.43 5.84 -2.37
CA TRP A 105 -6.83 7.25 -2.46
C TRP A 105 -7.88 7.63 -1.43
N ARG A 106 -8.77 6.72 -1.04
CA ARG A 106 -9.70 6.94 0.07
C ARG A 106 -8.95 7.13 1.38
N ARG A 107 -7.94 6.33 1.61
CA ARG A 107 -7.08 6.48 2.80
C ARG A 107 -6.34 7.81 2.80
N GLU A 108 -5.74 8.18 1.68
CA GLU A 108 -5.01 9.45 1.55
C GLU A 108 -5.96 10.65 1.77
N CYS A 109 -7.14 10.60 1.17
CA CYS A 109 -8.15 11.63 1.35
C CYS A 109 -8.61 11.72 2.80
N GLY A 110 -8.91 10.59 3.41
CA GLY A 110 -9.38 10.53 4.80
C GLY A 110 -8.34 11.06 5.78
N TRP A 111 -7.10 10.68 5.62
CA TRP A 111 -6.01 11.18 6.46
C TRP A 111 -5.86 12.70 6.35
N ALA A 112 -5.84 13.23 5.14
CA ALA A 112 -5.70 14.66 4.92
C ALA A 112 -6.88 15.45 5.49
N LYS A 113 -8.10 14.96 5.31
CA LYS A 113 -9.29 15.58 5.92
C LYS A 113 -9.22 15.56 7.45
N TYR A 114 -8.73 14.46 8.02
CA TYR A 114 -8.52 14.37 9.46
C TYR A 114 -7.51 15.43 9.94
N GLN A 115 -6.38 15.58 9.24
CA GLN A 115 -5.39 16.61 9.56
C GLN A 115 -6.00 18.02 9.55
N ILE A 116 -6.83 18.31 8.56
CA ILE A 116 -7.53 19.60 8.47
C ILE A 116 -8.47 19.78 9.67
N SER A 117 -9.20 18.75 10.05
CA SER A 117 -10.10 18.80 11.21
C SER A 117 -9.38 19.07 12.53
N GLN A 118 -8.11 18.68 12.60
CA GLN A 118 -7.25 18.92 13.75
C GLN A 118 -6.50 20.26 13.69
N GLY A 119 -6.83 21.11 12.71
CA GLY A 119 -6.25 22.44 12.57
C GLY A 119 -5.00 22.51 11.69
N ASN A 120 -4.57 21.40 11.10
CA ASN A 120 -3.43 21.39 10.18
C ASN A 120 -3.89 21.79 8.78
N LYS A 121 -3.77 23.07 8.46
CA LYS A 121 -4.22 23.62 7.18
C LYS A 121 -3.04 24.02 6.28
N ARG A 122 -1.92 23.32 6.38
CA ARG A 122 -0.78 23.56 5.49
C ARG A 122 -1.19 23.27 4.06
N GLN A 123 -0.60 24.02 3.13
CA GLN A 123 -0.97 23.94 1.71
C GLN A 123 -0.81 22.50 1.17
N GLU A 124 0.22 21.79 1.59
CA GLU A 124 0.47 20.40 1.18
C GLU A 124 -0.71 19.47 1.53
N ILE A 125 -1.32 19.70 2.70
CA ILE A 125 -2.47 18.89 3.15
C ILE A 125 -3.71 19.23 2.33
N LEU A 126 -3.93 20.51 2.05
CA LEU A 126 -5.04 20.96 1.21
C LEU A 126 -4.88 20.41 -0.22
N ASP A 127 -3.69 20.44 -0.75
CA ASP A 127 -3.38 19.91 -2.08
C ASP A 127 -3.60 18.39 -2.12
N GLN A 128 -3.26 17.68 -1.05
CA GLN A 128 -3.48 16.24 -0.96
C GLN A 128 -4.97 15.88 -1.01
N VAL A 129 -5.82 16.63 -0.33
CA VAL A 129 -7.28 16.41 -0.42
C VAL A 129 -7.75 16.61 -1.84
N SER A 130 -7.32 17.70 -2.48
CA SER A 130 -7.71 18.00 -3.85
C SER A 130 -7.26 16.93 -4.84
N GLU A 131 -6.00 16.51 -4.75
CA GLU A 131 -5.47 15.44 -5.59
C GLU A 131 -6.21 14.13 -5.38
N ALA A 132 -6.40 13.74 -4.12
CA ALA A 132 -7.09 12.49 -3.80
C ALA A 132 -8.53 12.49 -4.33
N GLN A 133 -9.23 13.61 -4.19
CA GLN A 133 -10.60 13.74 -4.69
C GLN A 133 -10.65 13.64 -6.21
N GLN A 134 -9.73 14.29 -6.91
CA GLN A 134 -9.63 14.18 -8.37
C GLN A 134 -9.38 12.73 -8.82
N MET A 135 -8.49 12.03 -8.13
CA MET A 135 -8.21 10.63 -8.44
C MET A 135 -9.42 9.75 -8.20
N LEU A 136 -10.12 9.92 -7.08
CA LEU A 136 -11.33 9.16 -6.77
C LEU A 136 -12.44 9.41 -7.80
N ASP A 137 -12.60 10.66 -8.23
CA ASP A 137 -13.61 11.02 -9.22
C ASP A 137 -13.30 10.44 -10.62
N SER A 138 -12.02 10.17 -10.91
CA SER A 138 -11.57 9.58 -12.18
C SER A 138 -11.65 8.06 -12.20
N LEU A 139 -11.74 7.42 -11.08
CA LEU A 139 -11.82 5.97 -10.96
C LEU A 139 -13.26 5.49 -10.92
#